data_b7aba8138ca7967646a7d8c18c4df1d4
#
_entry.id   b7aba8138ca7967646a7d8c18c4df1d4
#
_cell.length_a   1.000
_cell.length_b   1.000
_cell.length_c   1.000
_cell.angle_alpha   90.00
_cell.angle_beta   90.00
_cell.angle_gamma   90.00
#
_symmetry.space_group_name_H-M   'P 1'
#
loop_
_entity.id
_entity.type
_entity.pdbx_description
1 polymer ?
#
loop_
_entity_poly.entity_id
_entity_poly.type
_entity_poly.pdbx_seq_one_letter_code
_entity_poly.pdbx_strand_id
1 'polypeptide(L)'
;DDAGDPRVVEFNCRFGDPEAQPVLTRVRSDLASLCEAALEGRLGECTLDVDPAWTVGVVLAMESYPGSYPSGELISGLNAVQGAKVFHAGTRLSPEGAVETQGGRVLCVVGKGAAFEDARAEAYGAIEKIAFNSMAYRRDIGHRLHP
;
A
#
# COMPACT_ATOMS: atom_id res chain seq x y z
N ASP A 1 -21.78 8.90 -15.77
CA ASP A 1 -23.13 8.34 -15.87
C ASP A 1 -23.30 7.56 -17.19
N ASP A 2 -24.44 6.99 -17.41
CA ASP A 2 -24.71 6.14 -18.60
C ASP A 2 -24.64 6.90 -19.93
N ALA A 3 -24.68 8.22 -19.90
CA ALA A 3 -24.50 9.10 -21.04
C ALA A 3 -23.01 9.42 -21.33
N GLY A 4 -22.09 8.95 -20.48
CA GLY A 4 -20.66 9.23 -20.55
C GLY A 4 -20.23 10.53 -19.89
N ASP A 5 -21.15 11.24 -19.22
CA ASP A 5 -20.83 12.47 -18.53
C ASP A 5 -20.07 12.17 -17.23
N PRO A 6 -18.97 12.88 -16.93
CA PRO A 6 -18.25 12.68 -15.69
C PRO A 6 -19.09 13.11 -14.48
N ARG A 7 -19.04 12.32 -13.43
CA ARG A 7 -19.69 12.61 -12.15
C ARG A 7 -18.65 12.56 -11.03
N VAL A 8 -18.71 13.54 -10.14
CA VAL A 8 -17.87 13.55 -8.94
C VAL A 8 -18.40 12.49 -7.98
N VAL A 9 -17.53 11.55 -7.58
CA VAL A 9 -17.84 10.52 -6.58
C VAL A 9 -17.46 11.03 -5.19
N GLU A 10 -16.23 11.53 -5.04
CA GLU A 10 -15.73 12.10 -3.78
C GLU A 10 -14.53 13.03 -4.03
N PHE A 11 -14.20 13.85 -3.05
CA PHE A 11 -12.95 14.60 -3.01
C PHE A 11 -12.05 14.03 -1.92
N ASN A 12 -10.85 13.54 -2.29
CA ASN A 12 -9.81 13.15 -1.36
C ASN A 12 -8.90 14.36 -1.11
N CYS A 13 -9.04 15.00 0.06
CA CYS A 13 -8.19 16.12 0.47
C CYS A 13 -6.89 15.66 1.18
N ARG A 14 -6.53 14.42 1.02
CA ARG A 14 -5.33 13.75 1.56
C ARG A 14 -4.99 12.57 0.64
N PHE A 15 -3.82 11.95 0.83
CA PHE A 15 -3.52 10.71 0.12
C PHE A 15 -4.58 9.64 0.38
N GLY A 16 -4.93 8.89 -0.67
CA GLY A 16 -5.79 7.72 -0.54
C GLY A 16 -5.09 6.58 0.22
N ASP A 17 -5.87 5.64 0.71
CA ASP A 17 -5.40 4.40 1.26
C ASP A 17 -6.00 3.27 0.40
N PRO A 18 -5.19 2.53 -0.36
CA PRO A 18 -3.73 2.30 -0.23
C PRO A 18 -2.83 3.14 -1.17
N GLU A 19 -3.22 4.31 -1.61
CA GLU A 19 -2.48 5.15 -2.58
C GLU A 19 -1.15 5.67 -2.00
N ALA A 20 -1.15 6.09 -0.73
CA ALA A 20 0.02 6.68 -0.10
C ALA A 20 1.25 5.77 -0.15
N GLN A 21 1.08 4.49 0.13
CA GLN A 21 2.17 3.52 0.25
C GLN A 21 2.96 3.36 -1.06
N PRO A 22 2.36 3.06 -2.23
CA PRO A 22 3.10 2.95 -3.48
C PRO A 22 3.64 4.30 -3.96
N VAL A 23 2.92 5.41 -3.80
CA VAL A 23 3.38 6.75 -4.21
C VAL A 23 4.60 7.18 -3.41
N LEU A 24 4.51 7.15 -2.07
CA LEU A 24 5.60 7.59 -1.20
C LEU A 24 6.82 6.65 -1.23
N THR A 25 6.64 5.39 -1.62
CA THR A 25 7.78 4.48 -1.85
C THR A 25 8.72 4.97 -2.95
N ARG A 26 8.22 5.79 -3.88
CA ARG A 26 9.01 6.39 -4.97
C ARG A 26 9.64 7.73 -4.59
N VAL A 27 9.15 8.41 -3.57
CA VAL A 27 9.69 9.72 -3.14
C VAL A 27 11.05 9.51 -2.47
N ARG A 28 12.09 10.18 -3.00
CA ARG A 28 13.46 10.19 -2.48
C ARG A 28 13.75 11.43 -1.65
N SER A 29 13.05 12.53 -1.95
CA SER A 29 13.16 13.77 -1.18
C SER A 29 12.65 13.57 0.26
N ASP A 30 13.22 14.35 1.19
CA ASP A 30 12.70 14.40 2.55
C ASP A 30 11.31 15.07 2.56
N LEU A 31 10.29 14.29 2.89
CA LEU A 31 8.91 14.75 2.90
C LEU A 31 8.67 15.81 4.00
N ALA A 32 9.37 15.71 5.15
CA ALA A 32 9.24 16.68 6.23
C ALA A 32 9.74 18.05 5.78
N SER A 33 10.91 18.11 5.14
CA SER A 33 11.45 19.34 4.58
C SER A 33 10.54 19.97 3.51
N LEU A 34 9.88 19.13 2.67
CA LEU A 34 8.92 19.61 1.70
C LEU A 34 7.66 20.20 2.37
N CYS A 35 7.18 19.57 3.44
CA CYS A 35 6.06 20.07 4.22
C CYS A 35 6.39 21.41 4.91
N GLU A 36 7.59 21.53 5.50
CA GLU A 36 8.08 22.79 6.08
C GLU A 36 8.16 23.90 5.03
N ALA A 37 8.75 23.63 3.87
CA ALA A 37 8.81 24.58 2.77
C ALA A 37 7.43 25.00 2.28
N ALA A 38 6.46 24.08 2.24
CA ALA A 38 5.08 24.39 1.88
C ALA A 38 4.43 25.35 2.90
N LEU A 39 4.61 25.12 4.20
CA LEU A 39 4.09 25.99 5.26
C LEU A 39 4.71 27.40 5.21
N GLU A 40 5.96 27.50 4.79
CA GLU A 40 6.68 28.77 4.66
C GLU A 40 6.50 29.48 3.31
N GLY A 41 5.69 28.87 2.41
CA GLY A 41 5.44 29.44 1.07
C GLY A 41 6.62 29.30 0.11
N ARG A 42 7.60 28.46 0.42
CA ARG A 42 8.85 28.25 -0.34
C ARG A 42 8.89 26.95 -1.15
N LEU A 43 7.76 26.27 -1.31
CA LEU A 43 7.71 24.98 -2.01
C LEU A 43 8.21 25.09 -3.45
N GLY A 44 8.02 26.24 -4.12
CA GLY A 44 8.53 26.51 -5.46
C GLY A 44 10.07 26.53 -5.59
N GLU A 45 10.79 26.62 -4.48
CA GLU A 45 12.26 26.57 -4.40
C GLU A 45 12.77 25.13 -4.23
N CYS A 46 11.87 24.19 -3.94
CA CYS A 46 12.22 22.80 -3.68
C CYS A 46 12.15 21.95 -4.95
N THR A 47 12.98 20.93 -5.01
CA THR A 47 12.92 19.90 -6.05
C THR A 47 12.37 18.61 -5.44
N LEU A 48 11.35 18.05 -6.08
CA LEU A 48 10.83 16.73 -5.73
C LEU A 48 11.59 15.66 -6.54
N ASP A 49 12.45 14.89 -5.87
CA ASP A 49 13.13 13.72 -6.46
C ASP A 49 12.24 12.49 -6.31
N VAL A 50 11.87 11.91 -7.44
CA VAL A 50 11.01 10.73 -7.54
C VAL A 50 11.73 9.61 -8.30
N ASP A 51 11.80 8.44 -7.71
CA ASP A 51 12.31 7.24 -8.35
C ASP A 51 11.49 6.94 -9.63
N PRO A 52 12.13 6.77 -10.80
CA PRO A 52 11.44 6.45 -12.06
C PRO A 52 10.83 5.03 -12.06
N ALA A 53 11.21 4.17 -11.12
CA ALA A 53 10.71 2.80 -11.03
C ALA A 53 9.18 2.75 -10.85
N TRP A 54 8.60 1.67 -11.33
CA TRP A 54 7.20 1.32 -11.08
C TRP A 54 7.02 0.80 -9.66
N THR A 55 5.85 1.05 -9.08
CA THR A 55 5.44 0.46 -7.81
C THR A 55 4.02 -0.09 -7.92
N VAL A 56 3.79 -1.25 -7.33
CA VAL A 56 2.48 -1.89 -7.25
C VAL A 56 2.17 -2.18 -5.79
N GLY A 57 1.09 -1.61 -5.27
CA GLY A 57 0.61 -1.86 -3.92
C GLY A 57 -0.58 -2.82 -3.92
N VAL A 58 -0.52 -3.86 -3.10
CA VAL A 58 -1.59 -4.84 -2.90
C VAL A 58 -1.96 -4.89 -1.43
N VAL A 59 -3.23 -4.67 -1.13
CA VAL A 59 -3.75 -4.74 0.24
C VAL A 59 -4.08 -6.18 0.59
N LEU A 60 -3.59 -6.64 1.75
CA LEU A 60 -4.03 -7.87 2.41
C LEU A 60 -5.08 -7.49 3.44
N ALA A 61 -6.26 -8.04 3.30
CA ALA A 61 -7.43 -7.75 4.15
C ALA A 61 -7.97 -9.03 4.79
N MET A 62 -8.82 -8.86 5.78
CA MET A 62 -9.67 -9.95 6.26
C MET A 62 -10.74 -10.25 5.21
N GLU A 63 -11.00 -11.53 4.95
CA GLU A 63 -11.91 -11.99 3.88
C GLU A 63 -13.31 -11.37 3.97
N SER A 64 -13.81 -11.18 5.18
CA SER A 64 -15.14 -10.60 5.41
C SER A 64 -15.17 -9.06 5.41
N TYR A 65 -14.03 -8.39 5.24
CA TYR A 65 -14.01 -6.92 5.16
C TYR A 65 -14.78 -6.41 3.91
N PRO A 66 -15.65 -5.37 4.02
CA PRO A 66 -15.84 -4.44 5.14
C PRO A 66 -16.86 -4.89 6.22
N GLY A 67 -17.35 -6.13 6.20
CA GLY A 67 -18.23 -6.69 7.23
C GLY A 67 -17.48 -6.99 8.54
N SER A 68 -18.08 -7.83 9.39
CA SER A 68 -17.46 -8.26 10.65
C SER A 68 -16.35 -9.26 10.40
N TYR A 69 -15.23 -9.12 11.09
CA TYR A 69 -14.05 -9.97 10.99
C TYR A 69 -13.44 -10.22 12.38
N PRO A 70 -12.80 -11.39 12.60
CA PRO A 70 -12.03 -11.63 13.81
C PRO A 70 -10.78 -10.75 13.86
N SER A 71 -10.24 -10.52 15.05
CA SER A 71 -8.96 -9.86 15.28
C SER A 71 -8.08 -10.72 16.19
N GLY A 72 -6.76 -10.46 16.21
CA GLY A 72 -5.80 -11.22 17.00
C GLY A 72 -5.27 -12.46 16.27
N GLU A 73 -5.45 -12.54 14.94
CA GLU A 73 -4.86 -13.61 14.14
C GLU A 73 -3.37 -13.37 13.95
N LEU A 74 -2.54 -14.37 14.23
CA LEU A 74 -1.10 -14.29 14.07
C LEU A 74 -0.72 -14.10 12.60
N ILE A 75 0.12 -13.09 12.32
CA ILE A 75 0.69 -12.85 11.00
C ILE A 75 2.07 -13.47 10.93
N SER A 76 2.25 -14.44 10.06
CA SER A 76 3.51 -15.14 9.84
C SER A 76 4.19 -14.72 8.54
N GLY A 77 5.49 -15.03 8.41
CA GLY A 77 6.25 -14.90 7.17
C GLY A 77 6.76 -13.49 6.87
N LEU A 78 6.45 -12.46 7.67
CA LEU A 78 6.92 -11.09 7.46
C LEU A 78 8.45 -11.00 7.32
N ASN A 79 9.20 -11.75 8.13
CA ASN A 79 10.66 -11.78 8.10
C ASN A 79 11.24 -12.50 6.87
N ALA A 80 10.44 -13.25 6.13
CA ALA A 80 10.86 -13.93 4.91
C ALA A 80 10.72 -13.04 3.66
N VAL A 81 10.04 -11.89 3.78
CA VAL A 81 9.89 -10.94 2.68
C VAL A 81 11.21 -10.23 2.43
N GLN A 82 11.64 -10.23 1.16
CA GLN A 82 12.81 -9.52 0.68
C GLN A 82 12.41 -8.72 -0.57
N GLY A 83 13.00 -7.54 -0.75
CA GLY A 83 12.77 -6.66 -1.89
C GLY A 83 11.53 -5.77 -1.74
N ALA A 84 10.35 -6.36 -1.60
CA ALA A 84 9.11 -5.61 -1.40
C ALA A 84 9.04 -4.94 -0.01
N LYS A 85 8.34 -3.82 0.06
CA LYS A 85 8.01 -3.18 1.35
C LYS A 85 6.67 -3.66 1.86
N VAL A 86 6.61 -3.98 3.16
CA VAL A 86 5.37 -4.34 3.84
C VAL A 86 5.00 -3.22 4.81
N PHE A 87 3.89 -2.55 4.54
CA PHE A 87 3.34 -1.52 5.40
C PHE A 87 2.26 -2.10 6.30
N HIS A 88 2.39 -1.84 7.59
CA HIS A 88 1.41 -2.21 8.59
C HIS A 88 0.24 -1.21 8.58
N ALA A 89 -0.99 -1.73 8.59
CA ALA A 89 -2.22 -0.95 8.73
C ALA A 89 -2.99 -1.45 9.97
N GLY A 90 -3.97 -2.34 9.79
CA GLY A 90 -4.72 -2.92 10.90
C GLY A 90 -3.95 -4.05 11.60
N THR A 91 -2.83 -3.76 12.22
CA THR A 91 -1.99 -4.71 12.96
C THR A 91 -1.69 -4.19 14.37
N ARG A 92 -1.33 -5.08 15.27
CA ARG A 92 -0.80 -4.78 16.60
C ARG A 92 0.32 -5.75 16.97
N LEU A 93 1.08 -5.41 17.99
CA LEU A 93 1.98 -6.36 18.65
C LEU A 93 1.23 -7.05 19.81
N SER A 94 1.36 -8.36 19.90
CA SER A 94 0.94 -9.09 21.09
C SER A 94 1.86 -8.80 22.28
N PRO A 95 1.49 -9.16 23.52
CA PRO A 95 2.38 -9.05 24.68
C PRO A 95 3.70 -9.81 24.51
N GLU A 96 3.71 -10.88 23.72
CA GLU A 96 4.87 -11.71 23.40
C GLU A 96 5.69 -11.16 22.23
N GLY A 97 5.28 -10.02 21.64
CA GLY A 97 5.97 -9.39 20.52
C GLY A 97 5.64 -9.95 19.15
N ALA A 98 4.64 -10.82 19.03
CA ALA A 98 4.15 -11.29 17.74
C ALA A 98 3.26 -10.24 17.05
N VAL A 99 3.28 -10.21 15.71
CA VAL A 99 2.39 -9.32 14.94
C VAL A 99 1.05 -10.03 14.72
N GLU A 100 -0.03 -9.34 15.06
CA GLU A 100 -1.40 -9.84 14.94
C GLU A 100 -2.29 -8.88 14.16
N THR A 101 -3.38 -9.41 13.59
CA THR A 101 -4.43 -8.61 12.95
C THR A 101 -5.22 -7.81 13.99
N GLN A 102 -5.57 -6.57 13.67
CA GLN A 102 -6.42 -5.71 14.50
C GLN A 102 -7.50 -4.98 13.69
N GLY A 103 -7.33 -4.87 12.38
CA GLY A 103 -8.27 -4.17 11.50
C GLY A 103 -8.59 -4.95 10.23
N GLY A 104 -9.59 -4.50 9.47
CA GLY A 104 -10.05 -5.16 8.25
C GLY A 104 -9.05 -5.12 7.10
N ARG A 105 -8.38 -3.98 6.87
CA ARG A 105 -7.21 -3.87 6.00
C ARG A 105 -5.97 -4.02 6.87
N VAL A 106 -5.24 -5.11 6.69
CA VAL A 106 -4.21 -5.58 7.62
C VAL A 106 -2.82 -5.08 7.21
N LEU A 107 -2.43 -5.33 5.96
CA LEU A 107 -1.14 -4.96 5.40
C LEU A 107 -1.30 -4.37 4.01
N CYS A 108 -0.33 -3.55 3.58
CA CYS A 108 -0.15 -3.21 2.18
C CYS A 108 1.26 -3.64 1.75
N VAL A 109 1.35 -4.53 0.76
CA VAL A 109 2.61 -5.00 0.20
C VAL A 109 2.90 -4.21 -1.06
N VAL A 110 4.04 -3.53 -1.11
CA VAL A 110 4.47 -2.70 -2.24
C VAL A 110 5.70 -3.31 -2.88
N GLY A 111 5.52 -3.84 -4.07
CA GLY A 111 6.63 -4.25 -4.95
C GLY A 111 7.13 -3.07 -5.79
N LYS A 112 8.38 -3.11 -6.19
CA LYS A 112 9.04 -2.10 -7.01
C LYS A 112 9.85 -2.76 -8.12
N GLY A 113 9.82 -2.21 -9.33
CA GLY A 113 10.54 -2.76 -10.46
C GLY A 113 10.80 -1.75 -11.57
N ALA A 114 11.66 -2.10 -12.52
CA ALA A 114 11.96 -1.27 -13.68
C ALA A 114 10.77 -1.18 -14.65
N ALA A 115 9.98 -2.25 -14.75
CA ALA A 115 8.73 -2.30 -15.47
C ALA A 115 7.56 -2.57 -14.50
N PHE A 116 6.35 -2.36 -14.98
CA PHE A 116 5.13 -2.65 -14.21
C PHE A 116 5.05 -4.12 -13.81
N GLU A 117 5.36 -5.03 -14.74
CA GLU A 117 5.35 -6.48 -14.55
C GLU A 117 6.30 -6.91 -13.44
N ASP A 118 7.49 -6.31 -13.38
CA ASP A 118 8.49 -6.59 -12.34
C ASP A 118 7.97 -6.17 -10.96
N ALA A 119 7.44 -4.95 -10.87
CA ALA A 119 6.86 -4.43 -9.62
C ALA A 119 5.67 -5.27 -9.15
N ARG A 120 4.82 -5.73 -10.09
CA ARG A 120 3.70 -6.60 -9.81
C ARG A 120 4.17 -7.97 -9.33
N ALA A 121 5.10 -8.59 -10.05
CA ALA A 121 5.65 -9.90 -9.71
C ALA A 121 6.29 -9.87 -8.32
N GLU A 122 7.03 -8.81 -7.99
CA GLU A 122 7.65 -8.64 -6.68
C GLU A 122 6.63 -8.51 -5.55
N ALA A 123 5.56 -7.72 -5.76
CA ALA A 123 4.49 -7.58 -4.77
C ALA A 123 3.82 -8.93 -4.48
N TYR A 124 3.41 -9.67 -5.53
CA TYR A 124 2.74 -10.96 -5.35
C TYR A 124 3.67 -12.05 -4.82
N GLY A 125 4.93 -12.10 -5.26
CA GLY A 125 5.92 -13.03 -4.72
C GLY A 125 6.24 -12.81 -3.23
N ALA A 126 6.14 -11.57 -2.76
CA ALA A 126 6.23 -11.26 -1.34
C ALA A 126 4.99 -11.71 -0.57
N ILE A 127 3.79 -11.53 -1.15
CA ILE A 127 2.53 -11.96 -0.54
C ILE A 127 2.48 -13.47 -0.31
N GLU A 128 3.03 -14.28 -1.21
CA GLU A 128 3.09 -15.74 -1.05
C GLU A 128 3.85 -16.21 0.21
N LYS A 129 4.68 -15.34 0.78
CA LYS A 129 5.43 -15.63 2.01
C LYS A 129 4.66 -15.28 3.28
N ILE A 130 3.63 -14.42 3.17
CA ILE A 130 2.85 -13.90 4.29
C ILE A 130 1.59 -14.74 4.46
N ALA A 131 1.25 -15.07 5.70
CA ALA A 131 0.02 -15.78 6.00
C ALA A 131 -0.59 -15.32 7.33
N PHE A 132 -1.89 -15.19 7.34
CA PHE A 132 -2.75 -15.12 8.51
C PHE A 132 -4.11 -15.75 8.16
N ASN A 133 -4.87 -16.15 9.18
CA ASN A 133 -6.14 -16.80 8.94
C ASN A 133 -7.14 -15.84 8.28
N SER A 134 -7.96 -16.34 7.34
CA SER A 134 -8.92 -15.55 6.56
C SER A 134 -8.29 -14.39 5.77
N MET A 135 -7.05 -14.54 5.32
CA MET A 135 -6.37 -13.57 4.46
C MET A 135 -7.00 -13.55 3.07
N ALA A 136 -7.37 -12.36 2.62
CA ALA A 136 -7.85 -12.12 1.27
C ALA A 136 -7.13 -10.94 0.61
N TYR A 137 -6.94 -11.01 -0.70
CA TYR A 137 -6.40 -9.92 -1.51
C TYR A 137 -6.82 -10.06 -2.96
N ARG A 138 -6.83 -8.96 -3.69
CA ARG A 138 -7.11 -8.96 -5.13
C ARG A 138 -5.93 -9.52 -5.91
N ARG A 139 -6.19 -10.44 -6.81
CA ARG A 139 -5.19 -11.07 -7.68
C ARG A 139 -5.02 -10.37 -9.04
N ASP A 140 -5.86 -9.39 -9.32
CA ASP A 140 -5.99 -8.72 -10.61
C ASP A 140 -5.53 -7.25 -10.60
N ILE A 141 -4.74 -6.82 -9.60
CA ILE A 141 -4.24 -5.45 -9.54
C ILE A 141 -3.45 -5.14 -10.80
N GLY A 142 -3.81 -4.02 -11.45
CA GLY A 142 -3.19 -3.55 -12.68
C GLY A 142 -3.66 -4.26 -13.96
N HIS A 143 -4.71 -5.11 -13.92
CA HIS A 143 -5.21 -5.84 -15.09
C HIS A 143 -5.55 -4.92 -16.28
N ARG A 144 -5.91 -3.65 -16.04
CA ARG A 144 -6.20 -2.67 -17.10
C ARG A 144 -4.98 -2.14 -17.82
N LEU A 145 -3.78 -2.39 -17.33
CA LEU A 145 -2.52 -2.03 -17.99
C LEU A 145 -2.06 -3.11 -18.97
N HIS A 146 -2.72 -4.26 -18.97
CA HIS A 146 -2.56 -5.31 -19.98
C HIS A 146 -3.82 -5.36 -20.83
N PRO A 147 -3.79 -4.90 -22.08
CA PRO A 147 -4.90 -5.04 -23.01
C PRO A 147 -5.14 -6.51 -23.41
#